data_c9c1526be620788d9d80e12a109b1f8b
#
_entry.id   c9c1526be620788d9d80e12a109b1f8b
#
_cell.length_a   1.000
_cell.length_b   1.000
_cell.length_c   1.000
_cell.angle_alpha   90.00
_cell.angle_beta   90.00
_cell.angle_gamma   90.00
#
_symmetry.space_group_name_H-M   'P 1'
#
loop_
_entity.id
_entity.type
_entity.pdbx_description
1 polymer ?
#
loop_
_entity_poly.entity_id
_entity_poly.type
_entity_poly.pdbx_seq_one_letter_code
_entity_poly.pdbx_strand_id
1 'polypeptide(L)'
;AADGREVVLPDDIKEIYIFCVVSDHYPALSFQARQFLKTESIDRVQAPLVMDVFAVDAMTEMLQSPLQLLSYVNRRANYAEQLMASQELTILGYHLTKNLWVQSDVNLMHLCDDFSAGLDIAMAVRRAGVQGAATPDGVLTRFGKTTVGRIVKEIEARPDSATIDLGFLLLAMSEQAVTEMSRAVDKLAARTRADGQVHDVTFGFKEGSGITFHCTDEPSNVAGPRLESYCTLRKYREKASQWFGLCMTSTGPDVRFGVSLVFPWSQDERMDEKTKDMKEPVPIDQALQTLMTGRNRARKIGRNDPCPCGSGRKYKKCCLNLH
;
A
#
# COMPACT_ATOMS: atom_id res chain seq x y z
N ALA A 1 18.73 5.94 27.09
CA ALA A 1 19.19 7.32 27.09
C ALA A 1 20.67 7.35 27.46
N ALA A 2 21.47 8.22 26.88
CA ALA A 2 22.92 8.33 27.15
C ALA A 2 23.24 8.72 28.63
N ASP A 3 22.26 9.21 29.35
CA ASP A 3 22.35 9.64 30.76
C ASP A 3 21.69 8.64 31.75
N GLY A 4 21.29 7.46 31.27
CA GLY A 4 20.64 6.41 32.09
C GLY A 4 19.21 6.74 32.54
N ARG A 5 18.60 7.81 32.04
CA ARG A 5 17.20 8.12 32.33
C ARG A 5 16.27 7.21 31.53
N GLU A 6 15.30 6.64 32.22
CA GLU A 6 14.24 5.89 31.59
C GLU A 6 13.33 6.84 30.80
N VAL A 7 13.10 6.54 29.52
CA VAL A 7 12.16 7.29 28.68
C VAL A 7 10.85 6.53 28.69
N VAL A 8 9.85 7.07 29.36
CA VAL A 8 8.49 6.53 29.32
C VAL A 8 7.85 7.00 28.00
N LEU A 9 7.51 6.04 27.16
CA LEU A 9 6.82 6.31 25.89
C LEU A 9 5.31 6.44 26.15
N PRO A 10 4.65 7.44 25.56
CA PRO A 10 3.19 7.53 25.59
C PRO A 10 2.53 6.27 24.99
N ASP A 11 1.39 5.86 25.57
CA ASP A 11 0.67 4.64 25.15
C ASP A 11 0.08 4.73 23.74
N ASP A 12 -0.12 5.94 23.22
CA ASP A 12 -0.65 6.22 21.88
C ASP A 12 0.41 6.12 20.77
N ILE A 13 1.70 6.02 21.12
CA ILE A 13 2.76 5.76 20.14
C ILE A 13 2.64 4.31 19.65
N LYS A 14 2.35 4.13 18.36
CA LYS A 14 2.23 2.82 17.74
C LYS A 14 3.59 2.23 17.37
N GLU A 15 4.46 3.02 16.77
CA GLU A 15 5.76 2.57 16.25
C GLU A 15 6.81 3.67 16.36
N ILE A 16 8.07 3.26 16.51
CA ILE A 16 9.24 4.12 16.57
C ILE A 16 10.23 3.65 15.50
N TYR A 17 10.59 4.55 14.61
CA TYR A 17 11.59 4.33 13.57
C TYR A 17 12.87 5.08 13.91
N ILE A 18 14.00 4.37 13.87
CA ILE A 18 15.32 4.92 14.15
C ILE A 18 16.04 5.15 12.83
N PHE A 19 16.48 6.38 12.59
CA PHE A 19 17.30 6.73 11.43
C PHE A 19 18.74 6.95 11.88
N CYS A 20 19.66 6.18 11.28
CA CYS A 20 21.09 6.34 11.44
C CYS A 20 21.67 6.92 10.16
N VAL A 21 21.96 8.22 10.15
CA VAL A 21 22.56 8.90 9.00
C VAL A 21 24.07 8.80 9.12
N VAL A 22 24.70 8.21 8.13
CA VAL A 22 26.17 8.00 8.07
C VAL A 22 26.80 8.84 6.98
N SER A 23 28.10 9.10 7.10
CA SER A 23 28.85 9.75 6.03
C SER A 23 29.06 8.83 4.83
N ASP A 24 29.22 9.42 3.66
CA ASP A 24 29.21 8.80 2.33
C ASP A 24 30.34 7.78 2.04
N HIS A 25 31.25 7.55 2.98
CA HIS A 25 32.48 6.79 2.67
C HIS A 25 32.31 5.27 2.56
N TYR A 26 31.18 4.70 3.00
CA TYR A 26 30.97 3.25 3.01
C TYR A 26 29.50 2.86 2.79
N PRO A 27 28.95 3.02 1.58
CA PRO A 27 27.54 2.62 1.30
C PRO A 27 27.27 1.16 1.65
N ALA A 28 28.23 0.26 1.40
CA ALA A 28 28.12 -1.16 1.72
C ALA A 28 28.04 -1.45 3.24
N LEU A 29 28.57 -0.57 4.10
CA LEU A 29 28.50 -0.74 5.56
C LEU A 29 27.09 -0.52 6.09
N SER A 30 26.27 0.30 5.46
CA SER A 30 24.87 0.49 5.85
C SER A 30 24.08 -0.83 5.77
N PHE A 31 24.39 -1.68 4.79
CA PHE A 31 23.85 -3.03 4.66
C PHE A 31 24.46 -4.01 5.64
N GLN A 32 25.79 -3.99 5.77
CA GLN A 32 26.51 -4.86 6.67
C GLN A 32 26.23 -4.55 8.13
N ALA A 33 25.96 -3.27 8.47
CA ALA A 33 25.59 -2.87 9.82
C ALA A 33 24.38 -3.66 10.33
N ARG A 34 23.40 -3.98 9.50
CA ARG A 34 22.22 -4.81 9.87
C ARG A 34 22.57 -6.28 10.12
N GLN A 35 23.60 -6.80 9.43
CA GLN A 35 24.08 -8.17 9.66
C GLN A 35 24.85 -8.31 10.97
N PHE A 36 25.51 -7.23 11.40
CA PHE A 36 26.35 -7.19 12.59
C PHE A 36 25.63 -6.62 13.81
N LEU A 37 24.74 -5.65 13.63
CA LEU A 37 23.93 -5.09 14.69
C LEU A 37 22.68 -5.96 14.88
N LYS A 38 22.78 -6.98 15.69
CA LYS A 38 21.60 -7.68 16.21
C LYS A 38 20.87 -6.72 17.12
N THR A 39 19.82 -6.08 16.61
CA THR A 39 18.88 -5.33 17.43
C THR A 39 18.00 -6.33 18.16
N GLU A 40 17.99 -6.27 19.50
CA GLU A 40 16.95 -6.97 20.25
C GLU A 40 15.59 -6.43 19.81
N SER A 41 14.63 -7.33 19.64
CA SER A 41 13.25 -6.93 19.34
C SER A 41 12.69 -6.22 20.56
N ILE A 42 12.62 -4.89 20.49
CA ILE A 42 11.97 -4.05 21.49
C ILE A 42 10.56 -3.76 20.97
N ASP A 43 9.56 -3.96 21.80
CA ASP A 43 8.17 -3.67 21.47
C ASP A 43 8.03 -2.25 20.90
N ARG A 44 7.34 -2.11 19.78
CA ARG A 44 7.10 -0.86 19.04
C ARG A 44 8.35 -0.21 18.42
N VAL A 45 9.56 -0.72 18.60
CA VAL A 45 10.77 -0.17 18.00
C VAL A 45 11.18 -1.00 16.81
N GLN A 46 11.16 -0.36 15.64
CA GLN A 46 11.54 -0.99 14.39
C GLN A 46 13.07 -1.06 14.22
N ALA A 47 13.52 -1.99 13.37
CA ALA A 47 14.93 -2.10 13.05
C ALA A 47 15.47 -0.75 12.48
N PRO A 48 16.67 -0.31 12.89
CA PRO A 48 17.21 0.96 12.47
C PRO A 48 17.43 1.01 10.95
N LEU A 49 17.04 2.14 10.37
CA LEU A 49 17.28 2.48 8.97
C LEU A 49 18.63 3.20 8.90
N VAL A 50 19.62 2.54 8.31
CA VAL A 50 20.97 3.11 8.13
C VAL A 50 21.08 3.59 6.69
N MET A 51 21.34 4.88 6.49
CA MET A 51 21.42 5.49 5.18
C MET A 51 22.42 6.65 5.15
N ASP A 52 22.91 6.99 3.98
CA ASP A 52 23.75 8.16 3.80
C ASP A 52 22.91 9.44 3.65
N VAL A 53 23.58 10.58 3.66
CA VAL A 53 22.95 11.89 3.55
C VAL A 53 22.24 12.10 2.21
N PHE A 54 22.74 11.50 1.13
CA PHE A 54 22.13 11.63 -0.21
C PHE A 54 20.84 10.83 -0.31
N ALA A 55 20.79 9.64 0.31
CA ALA A 55 19.58 8.84 0.40
C ALA A 55 18.49 9.56 1.23
N VAL A 56 18.87 10.19 2.36
CA VAL A 56 17.94 11.02 3.16
C VAL A 56 17.40 12.18 2.34
N ASP A 57 18.28 12.87 1.64
CA ASP A 57 17.93 14.01 0.81
C ASP A 57 16.96 13.63 -0.34
N ALA A 58 17.27 12.55 -1.08
CA ALA A 58 16.37 12.04 -2.11
C ALA A 58 15.04 11.53 -1.54
N MET A 59 15.07 10.86 -0.38
CA MET A 59 13.87 10.39 0.31
C MET A 59 12.95 11.56 0.70
N THR A 60 13.48 12.59 1.31
CA THR A 60 12.69 13.76 1.75
C THR A 60 12.20 14.61 0.58
N GLU A 61 12.97 14.68 -0.51
CA GLU A 61 12.57 15.37 -1.74
C GLU A 61 11.43 14.65 -2.48
N MET A 62 11.42 13.33 -2.49
CA MET A 62 10.41 12.53 -3.20
C MET A 62 9.17 12.24 -2.37
N LEU A 63 9.35 11.92 -1.08
CA LEU A 63 8.27 11.48 -0.17
C LEU A 63 7.82 12.65 0.73
N GLN A 64 7.30 13.72 0.11
CA GLN A 64 6.97 14.98 0.78
C GLN A 64 5.76 14.90 1.73
N SER A 65 4.87 13.91 1.56
CA SER A 65 3.74 13.74 2.47
C SER A 65 4.03 12.77 3.61
N PRO A 66 3.48 12.98 4.81
CA PRO A 66 3.59 12.02 5.91
C PRO A 66 3.15 10.61 5.50
N LEU A 67 2.09 10.47 4.71
CA LEU A 67 1.62 9.18 4.23
C LEU A 67 2.67 8.45 3.40
N GLN A 68 3.28 9.13 2.41
CA GLN A 68 4.26 8.51 1.53
C GLN A 68 5.53 8.14 2.30
N LEU A 69 6.01 9.05 3.15
CA LEU A 69 7.18 8.81 3.98
C LEU A 69 6.97 7.61 4.93
N LEU A 70 5.89 7.60 5.69
CA LEU A 70 5.59 6.53 6.63
C LEU A 70 5.32 5.19 5.91
N SER A 71 4.68 5.22 4.74
CA SER A 71 4.49 4.01 3.92
C SER A 71 5.83 3.41 3.50
N TYR A 72 6.79 4.24 3.06
CA TYR A 72 8.14 3.77 2.74
C TYR A 72 8.84 3.18 3.96
N VAL A 73 8.91 3.95 5.04
CA VAL A 73 9.64 3.58 6.26
C VAL A 73 9.10 2.28 6.88
N ASN A 74 7.77 2.16 6.96
CA ASN A 74 7.11 0.95 7.47
C ASN A 74 7.45 -0.28 6.60
N ARG A 75 7.29 -0.19 5.27
CA ARG A 75 7.62 -1.28 4.36
C ARG A 75 9.10 -1.62 4.39
N ARG A 76 9.95 -0.60 4.43
CA ARG A 76 11.40 -0.78 4.47
C ARG A 76 11.85 -1.50 5.75
N ALA A 77 11.22 -1.18 6.90
CA ALA A 77 11.46 -1.89 8.15
C ALA A 77 10.99 -3.35 8.07
N ASN A 78 9.77 -3.59 7.57
CA ASN A 78 9.19 -4.93 7.44
C ASN A 78 10.01 -5.84 6.50
N TYR A 79 10.58 -5.30 5.42
CA TYR A 79 11.38 -6.05 4.46
C TYR A 79 12.90 -5.90 4.68
N ALA A 80 13.31 -5.49 5.87
CA ALA A 80 14.72 -5.20 6.19
C ALA A 80 15.68 -6.35 5.88
N GLU A 81 15.24 -7.59 6.13
CA GLU A 81 16.04 -8.80 5.91
C GLU A 81 15.88 -9.42 4.52
N GLN A 82 14.80 -9.07 3.83
CA GLN A 82 14.44 -9.66 2.54
C GLN A 82 14.94 -8.86 1.33
N LEU A 83 15.22 -7.57 1.52
CA LEU A 83 15.69 -6.67 0.47
C LEU A 83 17.15 -6.29 0.68
N MET A 84 18.00 -6.56 -0.32
CA MET A 84 19.40 -6.20 -0.33
C MET A 84 19.74 -5.40 -1.58
N ALA A 85 20.55 -4.34 -1.44
CA ALA A 85 21.08 -3.54 -2.54
C ALA A 85 22.46 -2.99 -2.16
N SER A 86 23.22 -2.47 -3.13
CA SER A 86 24.51 -1.82 -2.90
C SER A 86 24.37 -0.52 -2.11
N GLN A 87 23.22 0.18 -2.22
CA GLN A 87 22.95 1.46 -1.58
C GLN A 87 21.44 1.64 -1.31
N GLU A 88 21.11 2.43 -0.29
CA GLU A 88 19.71 2.68 0.10
C GLU A 88 18.93 3.43 -1.00
N LEU A 89 19.62 4.23 -1.82
CA LEU A 89 19.01 4.93 -2.95
C LEU A 89 18.39 3.96 -3.98
N THR A 90 19.01 2.80 -4.20
CA THR A 90 18.46 1.71 -5.04
C THR A 90 17.15 1.16 -4.45
N ILE A 91 17.06 1.00 -3.13
CA ILE A 91 15.86 0.53 -2.45
C ILE A 91 14.75 1.59 -2.52
N LEU A 92 15.10 2.87 -2.33
CA LEU A 92 14.15 3.97 -2.51
C LEU A 92 13.62 4.01 -3.96
N GLY A 93 14.49 3.89 -4.95
CA GLY A 93 14.09 3.81 -6.37
C GLY A 93 13.16 2.62 -6.64
N TYR A 94 13.44 1.46 -6.03
CA TYR A 94 12.55 0.30 -6.10
C TYR A 94 11.21 0.56 -5.40
N HIS A 95 11.19 1.26 -4.27
CA HIS A 95 9.94 1.69 -3.65
C HIS A 95 9.12 2.57 -4.59
N LEU A 96 9.72 3.62 -5.13
CA LEU A 96 9.02 4.56 -5.99
C LEU A 96 8.41 3.90 -7.23
N THR A 97 9.06 2.87 -7.78
CA THR A 97 8.58 2.15 -8.98
C THR A 97 7.67 0.97 -8.67
N LYS A 98 7.96 0.18 -7.63
CA LYS A 98 7.32 -1.12 -7.33
C LYS A 98 6.74 -1.24 -5.93
N ASN A 99 6.75 -0.17 -5.12
CA ASN A 99 6.22 -0.14 -3.76
C ASN A 99 6.84 -1.19 -2.84
N LEU A 100 8.14 -1.44 -2.96
CA LEU A 100 8.86 -2.51 -2.24
C LEU A 100 8.15 -3.86 -2.31
N TRP A 101 7.62 -4.21 -3.49
CA TRP A 101 6.96 -5.49 -3.65
C TRP A 101 7.97 -6.63 -3.55
N VAL A 102 7.74 -7.56 -2.62
CA VAL A 102 8.54 -8.76 -2.44
C VAL A 102 7.66 -9.98 -2.74
N GLN A 103 8.17 -10.89 -3.53
CA GLN A 103 7.47 -12.13 -3.84
C GLN A 103 7.47 -13.04 -2.61
N SER A 104 6.32 -13.65 -2.29
CA SER A 104 6.10 -14.38 -1.03
C SER A 104 6.97 -15.62 -0.81
N ASP A 105 7.55 -16.17 -1.88
CA ASP A 105 8.41 -17.35 -1.87
C ASP A 105 9.92 -17.01 -1.92
N VAL A 106 10.27 -15.72 -1.89
CA VAL A 106 11.64 -15.24 -1.93
C VAL A 106 12.13 -14.85 -0.53
N ASN A 107 13.13 -15.56 -0.03
CA ASN A 107 13.74 -15.26 1.27
C ASN A 107 14.66 -14.03 1.22
N LEU A 108 15.32 -13.80 0.07
CA LEU A 108 16.22 -12.67 -0.14
C LEU A 108 16.14 -12.22 -1.59
N MET A 109 15.87 -10.94 -1.80
CA MET A 109 15.86 -10.31 -3.12
C MET A 109 16.98 -9.28 -3.21
N HIS A 110 17.92 -9.51 -4.13
CA HIS A 110 18.98 -8.57 -4.42
C HIS A 110 18.54 -7.63 -5.55
N LEU A 111 18.56 -6.33 -5.26
CA LEU A 111 18.19 -5.29 -6.22
C LEU A 111 19.46 -4.83 -6.98
N CYS A 112 19.32 -4.67 -8.29
CA CYS A 112 20.35 -4.06 -9.12
C CYS A 112 20.27 -2.53 -9.09
N ASP A 113 21.37 -1.86 -9.35
CA ASP A 113 21.48 -0.39 -9.26
C ASP A 113 20.63 0.34 -10.31
N ASP A 114 20.13 -0.34 -11.33
CA ASP A 114 19.22 0.24 -12.34
C ASP A 114 17.96 0.87 -11.74
N PHE A 115 17.54 0.43 -10.54
CA PHE A 115 16.39 1.03 -9.86
C PHE A 115 16.64 2.44 -9.37
N SER A 116 17.89 2.87 -9.15
CA SER A 116 18.20 4.26 -8.77
C SER A 116 18.16 5.22 -9.97
N ALA A 117 18.36 4.74 -11.20
CA ALA A 117 18.52 5.59 -12.38
C ALA A 117 17.34 6.55 -12.63
N GLY A 118 16.09 6.07 -12.46
CA GLY A 118 14.91 6.90 -12.58
C GLY A 118 14.82 7.98 -11.50
N LEU A 119 15.28 7.66 -10.30
CA LEU A 119 15.34 8.58 -9.16
C LEU A 119 16.43 9.64 -9.38
N ASP A 120 17.62 9.24 -9.85
CA ASP A 120 18.71 10.15 -10.16
C ASP A 120 18.31 11.19 -11.21
N ILE A 121 17.62 10.76 -12.28
CA ILE A 121 17.07 11.65 -13.31
C ILE A 121 16.05 12.62 -12.68
N ALA A 122 15.12 12.12 -11.90
CA ALA A 122 14.10 12.95 -11.26
C ALA A 122 14.70 14.00 -10.31
N MET A 123 15.74 13.62 -9.54
CA MET A 123 16.48 14.55 -8.69
C MET A 123 17.23 15.61 -9.52
N ALA A 124 17.86 15.22 -10.63
CA ALA A 124 18.55 16.15 -11.53
C ALA A 124 17.57 17.13 -12.19
N VAL A 125 16.38 16.66 -12.61
CA VAL A 125 15.31 17.53 -13.14
C VAL A 125 14.87 18.57 -12.10
N ARG A 126 14.64 18.15 -10.86
CA ARG A 126 14.18 19.04 -9.79
C ARG A 126 15.22 20.07 -9.38
N ARG A 127 16.51 19.72 -9.38
CA ARG A 127 17.59 20.54 -8.86
C ARG A 127 18.30 21.35 -9.93
N ALA A 128 18.60 20.74 -11.06
CA ALA A 128 19.36 21.37 -12.12
C ALA A 128 18.51 21.84 -13.29
N GLY A 129 17.20 21.55 -13.28
CA GLY A 129 16.29 21.94 -14.36
C GLY A 129 16.61 21.25 -15.70
N VAL A 130 17.25 20.09 -15.68
CA VAL A 130 17.54 19.31 -16.89
C VAL A 130 16.23 18.76 -17.48
N GLN A 131 16.27 18.41 -18.77
CA GLN A 131 15.09 17.83 -19.42
C GLN A 131 14.80 16.42 -18.87
N GLY A 132 13.54 16.15 -18.48
CA GLY A 132 13.12 14.85 -17.99
C GLY A 132 11.88 14.92 -17.09
N ALA A 133 11.50 13.77 -16.54
CA ALA A 133 10.40 13.68 -15.59
C ALA A 133 10.90 14.00 -14.16
N ALA A 134 10.23 14.95 -13.51
CA ALA A 134 10.57 15.36 -12.13
C ALA A 134 10.11 14.33 -11.06
N THR A 135 9.35 13.32 -11.44
CA THR A 135 8.86 12.27 -10.56
C THR A 135 8.91 10.94 -11.30
N PRO A 136 9.52 9.88 -10.74
CA PRO A 136 9.52 8.56 -11.35
C PRO A 136 8.09 8.01 -11.49
N ASP A 137 7.83 7.30 -12.59
CA ASP A 137 6.58 6.57 -12.74
C ASP A 137 6.47 5.45 -11.71
N GLY A 138 5.35 5.40 -11.00
CA GLY A 138 5.09 4.38 -10.01
C GLY A 138 4.20 4.84 -8.86
N VAL A 139 4.61 4.62 -7.62
CA VAL A 139 3.79 4.84 -6.42
C VAL A 139 3.21 6.26 -6.35
N LEU A 140 3.99 7.27 -6.71
CA LEU A 140 3.59 8.67 -6.62
C LEU A 140 2.68 9.14 -7.77
N THR A 141 2.62 8.39 -8.88
CA THR A 141 1.94 8.83 -10.11
C THR A 141 0.80 7.92 -10.55
N ARG A 142 0.87 6.62 -10.25
CA ARG A 142 0.04 5.56 -10.86
C ARG A 142 -1.47 5.69 -10.62
N PHE A 143 -1.89 6.31 -9.52
CA PHE A 143 -3.30 6.37 -9.15
C PHE A 143 -3.93 7.76 -9.33
N GLY A 144 -3.18 8.75 -9.78
CA GLY A 144 -3.58 10.16 -9.77
C GLY A 144 -4.88 10.49 -10.50
N LYS A 145 -5.33 9.64 -11.44
CA LYS A 145 -6.57 9.82 -12.23
C LYS A 145 -7.75 8.99 -11.70
N THR A 146 -7.60 8.25 -10.63
CA THR A 146 -8.62 7.36 -10.08
C THR A 146 -9.29 7.97 -8.85
N THR A 147 -10.49 7.48 -8.49
CA THR A 147 -11.18 7.89 -7.26
C THR A 147 -10.36 7.55 -6.03
N VAL A 148 -9.73 6.37 -5.99
CA VAL A 148 -8.81 5.99 -4.90
C VAL A 148 -7.62 6.94 -4.84
N GLY A 149 -7.03 7.34 -5.97
CA GLY A 149 -5.93 8.30 -6.00
C GLY A 149 -6.32 9.69 -5.48
N ARG A 150 -7.57 10.13 -5.69
CA ARG A 150 -8.08 11.37 -5.07
C ARG A 150 -8.19 11.25 -3.56
N ILE A 151 -8.68 10.11 -3.05
CA ILE A 151 -8.74 9.84 -1.60
C ILE A 151 -7.34 9.86 -1.00
N VAL A 152 -6.36 9.22 -1.65
CA VAL A 152 -4.96 9.25 -1.21
C VAL A 152 -4.45 10.71 -1.12
N LYS A 153 -4.72 11.54 -2.13
CA LYS A 153 -4.34 12.96 -2.11
C LYS A 153 -5.02 13.76 -0.99
N GLU A 154 -6.27 13.47 -0.66
CA GLU A 154 -6.93 14.10 0.48
C GLU A 154 -6.29 13.69 1.81
N ILE A 155 -5.89 12.44 1.96
CA ILE A 155 -5.14 11.96 3.12
C ILE A 155 -3.78 12.65 3.20
N GLU A 156 -3.07 12.81 2.08
CA GLU A 156 -1.79 13.52 2.01
C GLU A 156 -1.90 14.99 2.44
N ALA A 157 -3.01 15.62 2.08
CA ALA A 157 -3.25 17.04 2.40
C ALA A 157 -3.67 17.26 3.87
N ARG A 158 -4.30 16.26 4.51
CA ARG A 158 -4.82 16.36 5.89
C ARG A 158 -4.59 15.05 6.63
N PRO A 159 -3.33 14.69 6.89
CA PRO A 159 -3.00 13.43 7.53
C PRO A 159 -3.33 13.44 9.02
N ASP A 160 -3.95 12.37 9.48
CA ASP A 160 -4.09 12.00 10.90
C ASP A 160 -3.87 10.50 11.06
N SER A 161 -3.81 10.00 12.29
CA SER A 161 -3.50 8.59 12.56
C SER A 161 -4.46 7.61 11.87
N ALA A 162 -5.77 7.90 11.85
CA ALA A 162 -6.76 7.02 11.24
C ALA A 162 -6.70 7.07 9.70
N THR A 163 -6.52 8.25 9.14
CA THR A 163 -6.40 8.42 7.69
C THR A 163 -5.08 7.86 7.15
N ILE A 164 -3.99 7.91 7.90
CA ILE A 164 -2.72 7.24 7.53
C ILE A 164 -2.90 5.72 7.47
N ASP A 165 -3.58 5.10 8.43
CA ASP A 165 -3.86 3.66 8.40
C ASP A 165 -4.68 3.28 7.15
N LEU A 166 -5.70 4.06 6.79
CA LEU A 166 -6.44 3.89 5.54
C LEU A 166 -5.51 4.07 4.32
N GLY A 167 -4.67 5.09 4.34
CA GLY A 167 -3.71 5.36 3.27
C GLY A 167 -2.77 4.18 3.01
N PHE A 168 -2.28 3.52 4.06
CA PHE A 168 -1.45 2.31 3.93
C PHE A 168 -2.18 1.19 3.20
N LEU A 169 -3.45 0.93 3.53
CA LEU A 169 -4.25 -0.07 2.84
C LEU A 169 -4.43 0.28 1.35
N LEU A 170 -4.74 1.54 1.05
CA LEU A 170 -4.94 1.99 -0.34
C LEU A 170 -3.64 1.94 -1.16
N LEU A 171 -2.50 2.34 -0.58
CA LEU A 171 -1.20 2.27 -1.23
C LEU A 171 -0.69 0.82 -1.40
N ALA A 172 -1.17 -0.12 -0.58
CA ALA A 172 -0.82 -1.54 -0.70
C ALA A 172 -1.52 -2.24 -1.87
N MET A 173 -2.60 -1.65 -2.42
CA MET A 173 -3.41 -2.27 -3.47
C MET A 173 -2.66 -2.35 -4.80
N SER A 174 -2.96 -3.40 -5.58
CA SER A 174 -2.52 -3.49 -6.97
C SER A 174 -3.23 -2.45 -7.85
N GLU A 175 -2.65 -2.11 -8.97
CA GLU A 175 -3.26 -1.19 -9.94
C GLU A 175 -4.65 -1.67 -10.41
N GLN A 176 -4.80 -2.98 -10.61
CA GLN A 176 -6.07 -3.58 -10.98
C GLN A 176 -7.11 -3.39 -9.85
N ALA A 177 -6.75 -3.68 -8.60
CA ALA A 177 -7.65 -3.52 -7.46
C ALA A 177 -8.09 -2.07 -7.26
N VAL A 178 -7.15 -1.11 -7.40
CA VAL A 178 -7.48 0.33 -7.37
C VAL A 178 -8.43 0.73 -8.50
N THR A 179 -8.21 0.21 -9.70
CA THR A 179 -9.08 0.49 -10.86
C THR A 179 -10.49 -0.08 -10.64
N GLU A 180 -10.60 -1.32 -10.16
CA GLU A 180 -11.89 -1.97 -9.90
C GLU A 180 -12.63 -1.28 -8.76
N MET A 181 -11.97 -0.95 -7.66
CA MET A 181 -12.55 -0.19 -6.55
C MET A 181 -13.05 1.17 -7.02
N SER A 182 -12.22 1.92 -7.75
CA SER A 182 -12.60 3.23 -8.27
C SER A 182 -13.83 3.16 -9.19
N ARG A 183 -13.86 2.20 -10.11
CA ARG A 183 -15.03 1.98 -10.98
C ARG A 183 -16.29 1.63 -10.20
N ALA A 184 -16.18 0.82 -9.14
CA ALA A 184 -17.31 0.46 -8.31
C ALA A 184 -17.86 1.67 -7.55
N VAL A 185 -16.98 2.52 -7.01
CA VAL A 185 -17.34 3.77 -6.34
C VAL A 185 -17.98 4.77 -7.32
N ASP A 186 -17.43 4.92 -8.51
CA ASP A 186 -17.99 5.80 -9.55
C ASP A 186 -19.39 5.34 -9.98
N LYS A 187 -19.61 4.03 -10.14
CA LYS A 187 -20.93 3.43 -10.39
C LYS A 187 -21.91 3.67 -9.24
N LEU A 188 -21.44 3.58 -7.99
CA LEU A 188 -22.24 3.85 -6.80
C LEU A 188 -22.77 5.28 -6.83
N ALA A 189 -21.90 6.28 -7.06
CA ALA A 189 -22.30 7.68 -7.17
C ALA A 189 -23.29 7.93 -8.33
N ALA A 190 -23.05 7.31 -9.49
CA ALA A 190 -23.97 7.41 -10.63
C ALA A 190 -25.36 6.82 -10.32
N ARG A 191 -25.41 5.72 -9.58
CA ARG A 191 -26.67 5.09 -9.16
C ARG A 191 -27.44 5.96 -8.18
N THR A 192 -26.79 6.47 -7.13
CA THR A 192 -27.40 7.40 -6.16
C THR A 192 -27.94 8.65 -6.88
N ARG A 193 -27.21 9.18 -7.87
CA ARG A 193 -27.69 10.31 -8.69
C ARG A 193 -28.95 9.99 -9.50
N ALA A 194 -29.06 8.76 -10.00
CA ALA A 194 -30.16 8.35 -10.85
C ALA A 194 -31.47 8.13 -10.10
N ASP A 195 -31.42 7.56 -8.88
CA ASP A 195 -32.62 7.18 -8.13
C ASP A 195 -32.82 7.94 -6.81
N GLY A 196 -31.84 8.79 -6.41
CA GLY A 196 -31.90 9.54 -5.15
C GLY A 196 -31.80 8.68 -3.90
N GLN A 197 -31.50 7.39 -4.04
CA GLN A 197 -31.42 6.47 -2.91
C GLN A 197 -30.01 6.34 -2.37
N VAL A 198 -29.90 5.88 -1.13
CA VAL A 198 -28.64 5.54 -0.49
C VAL A 198 -28.12 4.23 -1.07
N HIS A 199 -26.86 4.21 -1.43
CA HIS A 199 -26.16 3.02 -1.91
C HIS A 199 -24.82 2.81 -1.21
N ASP A 200 -24.48 1.53 -1.00
CA ASP A 200 -23.23 1.10 -0.37
C ASP A 200 -22.47 0.12 -1.25
N VAL A 201 -21.16 0.20 -1.20
CA VAL A 201 -20.26 -0.85 -1.66
C VAL A 201 -19.20 -1.11 -0.61
N THR A 202 -18.90 -2.38 -0.37
CA THR A 202 -18.03 -2.83 0.71
C THR A 202 -16.96 -3.74 0.15
N PHE A 203 -15.72 -3.48 0.55
CA PHE A 203 -14.56 -4.28 0.17
C PHE A 203 -13.88 -4.84 1.42
N GLY A 204 -13.48 -6.11 1.36
CA GLY A 204 -12.68 -6.78 2.39
C GLY A 204 -11.23 -6.91 1.97
N PHE A 205 -10.32 -6.73 2.92
CA PHE A 205 -8.87 -6.95 2.76
C PHE A 205 -8.46 -8.23 3.50
N LYS A 206 -7.38 -8.88 3.08
CA LYS A 206 -6.91 -10.16 3.65
C LYS A 206 -6.60 -10.12 5.14
N GLU A 207 -6.14 -8.98 5.63
CA GLU A 207 -5.63 -8.82 6.99
C GLU A 207 -6.73 -8.57 8.04
N GLY A 208 -7.96 -9.00 7.75
CA GLY A 208 -9.07 -8.78 8.69
C GLY A 208 -9.40 -7.30 8.84
N SER A 209 -9.38 -6.56 7.73
CA SER A 209 -9.81 -5.17 7.64
C SER A 209 -10.74 -4.98 6.43
N GLY A 210 -11.43 -3.86 6.35
CA GLY A 210 -12.30 -3.56 5.23
C GLY A 210 -12.67 -2.10 5.12
N ILE A 211 -13.30 -1.76 4.00
CA ILE A 211 -13.77 -0.41 3.71
C ILE A 211 -15.18 -0.44 3.14
N THR A 212 -16.02 0.47 3.61
CA THR A 212 -17.36 0.72 3.08
C THR A 212 -17.42 2.12 2.48
N PHE A 213 -17.83 2.21 1.24
CA PHE A 213 -18.22 3.47 0.60
C PHE A 213 -19.74 3.62 0.70
N HIS A 214 -20.18 4.72 1.28
CA HIS A 214 -21.57 5.08 1.51
C HIS A 214 -21.90 6.32 0.70
N CYS A 215 -22.72 6.19 -0.32
CA CYS A 215 -23.09 7.31 -1.17
C CYS A 215 -24.50 7.78 -0.86
N THR A 216 -24.60 9.05 -0.42
CA THR A 216 -25.87 9.67 -0.05
C THR A 216 -25.78 11.20 -0.10
N ASP A 217 -26.89 11.85 -0.46
CA ASP A 217 -27.03 13.31 -0.39
C ASP A 217 -27.72 13.78 0.90
N GLU A 218 -28.05 12.85 1.82
CA GLU A 218 -28.61 13.18 3.13
C GLU A 218 -27.64 14.05 3.96
N PRO A 219 -28.16 14.88 4.88
CA PRO A 219 -27.30 15.67 5.79
C PRO A 219 -26.36 14.80 6.62
N SER A 220 -25.17 15.32 6.97
CA SER A 220 -24.14 14.56 7.69
C SER A 220 -24.59 14.05 9.07
N ASN A 221 -25.49 14.76 9.75
CA ASN A 221 -26.06 14.31 11.03
C ASN A 221 -26.97 13.08 10.91
N VAL A 222 -27.46 12.74 9.71
CA VAL A 222 -28.22 11.53 9.42
C VAL A 222 -27.31 10.45 8.83
N ALA A 223 -26.52 10.80 7.83
CA ALA A 223 -25.63 9.89 7.14
C ALA A 223 -24.50 9.34 8.06
N GLY A 224 -23.97 10.14 8.98
CA GLY A 224 -22.88 9.75 9.87
C GLY A 224 -23.24 8.56 10.78
N PRO A 225 -24.27 8.67 11.63
CA PRO A 225 -24.69 7.54 12.48
C PRO A 225 -25.09 6.29 11.69
N ARG A 226 -25.66 6.45 10.48
CA ARG A 226 -26.00 5.33 9.60
C ARG A 226 -24.75 4.61 9.10
N LEU A 227 -23.77 5.36 8.60
CA LEU A 227 -22.50 4.80 8.15
C LEU A 227 -21.76 4.09 9.28
N GLU A 228 -21.65 4.72 10.45
CA GLU A 228 -20.99 4.12 11.62
C GLU A 228 -21.67 2.82 12.05
N SER A 229 -23.00 2.80 12.15
CA SER A 229 -23.75 1.60 12.47
C SER A 229 -23.52 0.49 11.44
N TYR A 230 -23.57 0.81 10.16
CA TYR A 230 -23.33 -0.15 9.09
C TYR A 230 -21.91 -0.69 9.10
N CYS A 231 -20.92 0.17 9.27
CA CYS A 231 -19.51 -0.24 9.40
C CYS A 231 -19.28 -1.13 10.62
N THR A 232 -19.97 -0.85 11.75
CA THR A 232 -19.90 -1.69 12.96
C THR A 232 -20.42 -3.09 12.69
N LEU A 233 -21.56 -3.23 12.00
CA LEU A 233 -22.11 -4.52 11.60
C LEU A 233 -21.18 -5.26 10.65
N ARG A 234 -20.60 -4.57 9.67
CA ARG A 234 -19.62 -5.15 8.73
C ARG A 234 -18.38 -5.64 9.45
N LYS A 235 -17.78 -4.78 10.29
CA LYS A 235 -16.61 -5.13 11.09
C LYS A 235 -16.86 -6.39 11.94
N TYR A 236 -18.01 -6.46 12.58
CA TYR A 236 -18.41 -7.61 13.40
C TYR A 236 -18.51 -8.89 12.57
N ARG A 237 -19.27 -8.85 11.46
CA ARG A 237 -19.49 -10.00 10.58
C ARG A 237 -18.19 -10.60 10.05
N GLU A 238 -17.28 -9.73 9.60
CA GLU A 238 -16.00 -10.14 9.02
C GLU A 238 -14.94 -10.48 10.09
N LYS A 239 -15.31 -10.40 11.39
CA LYS A 239 -14.40 -10.58 12.53
C LYS A 239 -13.13 -9.70 12.39
N ALA A 240 -13.31 -8.53 11.80
CA ALA A 240 -12.22 -7.63 11.47
C ALA A 240 -11.68 -6.90 12.70
N SER A 241 -10.37 -6.64 12.74
CA SER A 241 -9.75 -5.78 13.75
C SER A 241 -10.00 -4.30 13.47
N GLN A 242 -10.10 -3.93 12.18
CA GLN A 242 -10.26 -2.57 11.73
C GLN A 242 -11.26 -2.47 10.56
N TRP A 243 -12.04 -1.38 10.53
CA TRP A 243 -12.98 -1.10 9.44
C TRP A 243 -13.07 0.39 9.16
N PHE A 244 -13.06 0.76 7.88
CA PHE A 244 -13.20 2.13 7.45
C PHE A 244 -14.56 2.36 6.77
N GLY A 245 -15.13 3.54 6.98
CA GLY A 245 -16.31 4.01 6.25
C GLY A 245 -16.01 5.36 5.63
N LEU A 246 -16.35 5.55 4.36
CA LEU A 246 -16.22 6.82 3.67
C LEU A 246 -17.59 7.23 3.12
N CYS A 247 -18.08 8.40 3.52
CA CYS A 247 -19.30 8.98 2.99
C CYS A 247 -18.97 9.90 1.80
N MET A 248 -19.74 9.73 0.73
CA MET A 248 -19.60 10.48 -0.53
C MET A 248 -20.94 11.03 -0.97
N THR A 249 -20.93 12.02 -1.86
CA THR A 249 -22.14 12.55 -2.51
C THR A 249 -22.39 11.90 -3.86
N SER A 250 -23.62 12.03 -4.36
CA SER A 250 -23.96 11.62 -5.72
C SER A 250 -23.33 12.51 -6.80
N THR A 251 -22.98 13.76 -6.45
CA THR A 251 -22.47 14.77 -7.41
C THR A 251 -20.99 14.59 -7.76
N GLY A 252 -20.23 13.87 -6.93
CA GLY A 252 -18.80 13.64 -7.17
C GLY A 252 -18.22 12.60 -6.23
N PRO A 253 -16.99 12.17 -6.50
CA PRO A 253 -16.30 11.18 -5.70
C PRO A 253 -15.60 11.79 -4.47
N ASP A 254 -15.92 13.02 -4.10
CA ASP A 254 -15.30 13.72 -2.97
C ASP A 254 -15.82 13.15 -1.66
N VAL A 255 -14.91 12.88 -0.75
CA VAL A 255 -15.21 12.36 0.59
C VAL A 255 -15.72 13.50 1.46
N ARG A 256 -16.93 13.35 1.99
CA ARG A 256 -17.55 14.31 2.91
C ARG A 256 -17.01 14.15 4.32
N PHE A 257 -16.95 12.92 4.78
CA PHE A 257 -16.42 12.52 6.09
C PHE A 257 -16.12 11.02 6.08
N GLY A 258 -15.33 10.58 7.07
CA GLY A 258 -14.99 9.18 7.26
C GLY A 258 -15.26 8.72 8.69
N VAL A 259 -15.29 7.39 8.85
CA VAL A 259 -15.36 6.68 10.13
C VAL A 259 -14.23 5.66 10.15
N SER A 260 -13.52 5.58 11.26
CA SER A 260 -12.51 4.54 11.52
C SER A 260 -12.88 3.79 12.79
N LEU A 261 -13.05 2.48 12.68
CA LEU A 261 -13.42 1.59 13.78
C LEU A 261 -12.26 0.63 14.07
N VAL A 262 -11.58 0.84 15.18
CA VAL A 262 -10.42 0.04 15.61
C VAL A 262 -10.69 -0.46 17.02
N PHE A 263 -11.19 -1.69 17.13
CA PHE A 263 -11.38 -2.38 18.40
C PHE A 263 -11.37 -3.89 18.19
N PRO A 264 -10.96 -4.68 19.19
CA PRO A 264 -10.93 -6.14 19.07
C PRO A 264 -12.34 -6.71 18.83
N TRP A 265 -12.41 -7.80 18.08
CA TRP A 265 -13.64 -8.53 17.88
C TRP A 265 -14.00 -9.31 19.16
N SER A 266 -15.28 -9.31 19.53
CA SER A 266 -15.84 -10.18 20.57
C SER A 266 -17.21 -10.68 20.11
N GLN A 267 -17.55 -11.91 20.49
CA GLN A 267 -18.84 -12.50 20.12
C GLN A 267 -19.99 -11.81 20.84
N ASP A 268 -21.07 -11.52 20.09
CA ASP A 268 -22.29 -10.92 20.59
C ASP A 268 -23.49 -11.51 19.81
N GLU A 269 -24.40 -12.21 20.51
CA GLU A 269 -25.56 -12.89 19.91
C GLU A 269 -26.51 -11.93 19.19
N ARG A 270 -26.63 -10.67 19.67
CA ARG A 270 -27.46 -9.66 19.00
C ARG A 270 -26.85 -9.22 17.67
N MET A 271 -25.55 -9.18 17.62
CA MET A 271 -24.82 -8.86 16.40
C MET A 271 -24.86 -10.02 15.41
N ASP A 272 -24.77 -11.27 15.89
CA ASP A 272 -24.93 -12.47 15.07
C ASP A 272 -26.28 -12.44 14.34
N GLU A 273 -27.39 -12.17 15.05
CA GLU A 273 -28.72 -12.07 14.44
C GLU A 273 -28.84 -10.92 13.43
N LYS A 274 -28.27 -9.74 13.73
CA LYS A 274 -28.32 -8.58 12.83
C LYS A 274 -27.47 -8.76 11.55
N THR A 275 -26.45 -9.59 11.61
CA THR A 275 -25.51 -9.75 10.49
C THR A 275 -25.70 -11.01 9.67
N LYS A 276 -26.57 -11.93 10.08
CA LYS A 276 -26.76 -13.24 9.44
C LYS A 276 -27.07 -13.17 7.93
N ASP A 277 -27.86 -12.19 7.52
CA ASP A 277 -28.31 -12.03 6.13
C ASP A 277 -27.47 -11.02 5.33
N MET A 278 -26.40 -10.47 5.93
CA MET A 278 -25.52 -9.53 5.22
C MET A 278 -24.72 -10.28 4.15
N LYS A 279 -24.66 -9.73 2.95
CA LYS A 279 -23.83 -10.27 1.87
C LYS A 279 -22.36 -10.13 2.22
N GLU A 280 -21.55 -11.05 1.71
CA GLU A 280 -20.09 -10.93 1.83
C GLU A 280 -19.56 -9.67 1.14
N PRO A 281 -18.48 -9.04 1.68
CA PRO A 281 -17.83 -7.93 1.02
C PRO A 281 -17.18 -8.39 -0.28
N VAL A 282 -16.95 -7.47 -1.21
CA VAL A 282 -16.19 -7.77 -2.44
C VAL A 282 -14.73 -8.01 -2.04
N PRO A 283 -14.17 -9.20 -2.29
CA PRO A 283 -12.78 -9.47 -1.94
C PRO A 283 -11.85 -8.74 -2.90
N ILE A 284 -11.08 -7.80 -2.38
CA ILE A 284 -10.14 -6.99 -3.18
C ILE A 284 -8.96 -7.82 -3.70
N ASP A 285 -8.60 -8.86 -2.97
CA ASP A 285 -7.49 -9.74 -3.31
C ASP A 285 -7.79 -10.81 -4.37
N GLN A 286 -9.03 -10.97 -4.78
CA GLN A 286 -9.33 -11.82 -5.95
C GLN A 286 -8.65 -11.28 -7.21
N ALA A 287 -8.45 -9.98 -7.32
CA ALA A 287 -7.65 -9.38 -8.38
C ALA A 287 -6.18 -9.81 -8.30
N LEU A 288 -5.59 -9.88 -7.11
CA LEU A 288 -4.22 -10.40 -6.89
C LEU A 288 -4.13 -11.90 -7.14
N GLN A 289 -5.08 -12.69 -6.66
CA GLN A 289 -5.13 -14.14 -6.92
C GLN A 289 -5.35 -14.45 -8.41
N THR A 290 -6.19 -13.70 -9.10
CA THR A 290 -6.42 -13.87 -10.55
C THR A 290 -5.17 -13.49 -11.35
N LEU A 291 -4.40 -12.47 -10.92
CA LEU A 291 -3.12 -12.13 -11.53
C LEU A 291 -2.03 -13.17 -11.22
N MET A 292 -1.97 -13.70 -10.00
CA MET A 292 -1.03 -14.76 -9.63
C MET A 292 -1.38 -16.09 -10.27
N THR A 293 -2.66 -16.48 -10.30
CA THR A 293 -3.11 -17.68 -10.98
C THR A 293 -3.14 -17.54 -12.51
N GLY A 294 -3.34 -16.33 -13.04
CA GLY A 294 -3.25 -16.02 -14.47
C GLY A 294 -1.82 -16.01 -14.99
N ARG A 295 -0.83 -15.61 -14.18
CA ARG A 295 0.61 -15.72 -14.50
C ARG A 295 1.15 -17.14 -14.31
N ASN A 296 0.65 -17.89 -13.34
CA ASN A 296 0.99 -19.33 -13.14
C ASN A 296 0.20 -20.29 -14.03
N ARG A 297 -0.82 -19.85 -14.74
CA ARG A 297 -1.17 -20.45 -16.03
C ARG A 297 -0.16 -19.93 -17.07
N ALA A 298 1.10 -20.30 -16.91
CA ALA A 298 1.98 -20.43 -18.06
C ALA A 298 1.12 -21.14 -19.11
N ARG A 299 0.70 -20.38 -20.13
CA ARG A 299 0.00 -20.92 -21.32
C ARG A 299 0.76 -22.19 -21.65
N LYS A 300 0.13 -23.36 -21.48
CA LYS A 300 0.77 -24.63 -21.83
C LYS A 300 1.17 -24.47 -23.28
N ILE A 301 2.45 -24.22 -23.51
CA ILE A 301 2.99 -24.01 -24.85
C ILE A 301 2.81 -25.36 -25.54
N GLY A 302 1.93 -25.37 -26.51
CA GLY A 302 1.70 -26.58 -27.31
C GLY A 302 2.99 -26.98 -28.04
N ARG A 303 3.23 -28.27 -28.21
CA ARG A 303 4.44 -28.76 -28.90
C ARG A 303 4.67 -28.09 -30.26
N ASN A 304 3.61 -27.60 -30.91
CA ASN A 304 3.65 -26.99 -32.22
C ASN A 304 3.63 -25.46 -32.21
N ASP A 305 3.50 -24.81 -31.01
CA ASP A 305 3.52 -23.36 -30.88
C ASP A 305 4.92 -22.80 -31.13
N PRO A 306 5.04 -21.49 -31.51
CA PRO A 306 6.32 -20.83 -31.59
C PRO A 306 7.08 -20.93 -30.26
N CYS A 307 8.37 -21.21 -30.32
CA CYS A 307 9.18 -21.33 -29.12
C CYS A 307 9.31 -19.96 -28.40
N PRO A 308 9.09 -19.89 -27.08
CA PRO A 308 9.17 -18.65 -26.31
C PRO A 308 10.57 -18.03 -26.26
N CYS A 309 11.62 -18.78 -26.67
CA CYS A 309 12.97 -18.23 -26.75
C CYS A 309 13.20 -17.27 -27.93
N GLY A 310 12.17 -17.00 -28.74
CA GLY A 310 12.27 -16.07 -29.89
C GLY A 310 12.99 -16.65 -31.12
N SER A 311 13.33 -17.94 -31.13
CA SER A 311 14.07 -18.59 -32.25
C SER A 311 13.23 -18.78 -33.54
N GLY A 312 11.93 -18.45 -33.53
CA GLY A 312 11.02 -18.70 -34.64
C GLY A 312 10.71 -20.19 -34.92
N ARG A 313 11.31 -21.12 -34.17
CA ARG A 313 11.10 -22.57 -34.32
C ARG A 313 9.92 -23.04 -33.47
N LYS A 314 9.28 -24.15 -33.87
CA LYS A 314 8.24 -24.82 -33.04
C LYS A 314 8.86 -25.29 -31.73
N TYR A 315 8.14 -25.14 -30.59
CA TYR A 315 8.63 -25.47 -29.24
C TYR A 315 9.22 -26.90 -29.16
N LYS A 316 8.59 -27.90 -29.78
CA LYS A 316 9.10 -29.28 -29.86
C LYS A 316 10.43 -29.46 -30.60
N LYS A 317 10.80 -28.51 -31.47
CA LYS A 317 12.05 -28.53 -32.23
C LYS A 317 13.09 -27.53 -31.68
N CYS A 318 12.85 -26.99 -30.49
CA CYS A 318 13.70 -26.02 -29.82
C CYS A 318 13.84 -26.39 -28.34
N CYS A 319 13.26 -25.61 -27.44
CA CYS A 319 13.51 -25.73 -26.00
C CYS A 319 12.84 -26.95 -25.33
N LEU A 320 11.84 -27.61 -25.97
CA LEU A 320 11.22 -28.80 -25.38
C LEU A 320 12.20 -30.01 -25.27
N ASN A 321 13.27 -30.02 -26.05
CA ASN A 321 14.25 -31.12 -26.05
C ASN A 321 15.54 -30.77 -25.28
N LEU A 322 15.54 -29.63 -24.55
CA LEU A 322 16.67 -29.17 -23.72
C LEU A 322 16.45 -29.48 -22.22
N HIS A 323 15.34 -30.14 -21.87
CA HIS A 323 15.03 -30.60 -20.50
C HIS A 323 14.69 -32.08 -20.50
#